data_816f75c101bad9fc539bcd3704760fe7
#
_entry.id   816f75c101bad9fc539bcd3704760fe7
#
_cell.length_a   1.000
_cell.length_b   1.000
_cell.length_c   1.000
_cell.angle_alpha   90.00
_cell.angle_beta   90.00
_cell.angle_gamma   90.00
#
_symmetry.space_group_name_H-M   'P 1'
#
loop_
_entity.id
_entity.type
_entity.pdbx_description
1 polymer ?
#
loop_
_entity_poly.entity_id
_entity_poly.type
_entity_poly.pdbx_seq_one_letter_code
_entity_poly.pdbx_strand_id
1 'polypeptide(L)'
;MDVHVSEISLARYSAVSQVLAKVAGGASVRAAIRETLQKGYVVLPGDQRIRVSPRTLFRWVSIFKSKGFAALAPVSRKSTSESVVLQKPFLDFLKAQKTADNEATIPDIIRSAVLLGIVKDGEVSRTTAWRAALRANLPLMGVQKKSASTKRRFEYKHRMQMVLCDGKHFRAGAKRRKRVVFTFIDDSTRKVLGVAVCRAENKRTFLRGLYKVILRHGKMQCLYLDNGCGFVSKDGYLICARLGIHIINGTEGYPEGHGKIERYNRTQFADLLRTFAGDTSVESSFENLELRIQHYAFSVYNERYHESLKKSPNEKWKVDPLALNIVADKNALAREFVVTKKHKVSSANTVSSGGELLEMPLGYAGQQVDIMYDLLHKEARFLHEGKAILLKSPNLAANSKEKRSGKNMKRISARERRKGIVNSTGPIMTAARMSFEKDYSPIVGPNGDFLEKQQD
;
A
#
# COMPACT_ATOMS: atom_id res chain seq x y z
N MET A 1 10.00 -55.37 -2.44
CA MET A 1 9.24 -54.40 -3.25
C MET A 1 7.93 -54.14 -2.53
N ASP A 2 7.91 -53.11 -1.71
CA ASP A 2 6.67 -52.69 -1.04
C ASP A 2 5.70 -52.10 -2.07
N VAL A 3 4.68 -52.89 -2.40
CA VAL A 3 3.57 -52.45 -3.27
C VAL A 3 2.74 -51.48 -2.46
N HIS A 4 2.88 -50.18 -2.72
CA HIS A 4 2.03 -49.16 -2.14
C HIS A 4 0.58 -49.43 -2.62
N VAL A 5 -0.19 -50.14 -1.79
CA VAL A 5 -1.57 -50.53 -2.08
C VAL A 5 -2.45 -49.28 -1.89
N SER A 6 -2.84 -48.65 -3.00
CA SER A 6 -3.75 -47.52 -2.93
C SER A 6 -5.19 -47.95 -2.59
N GLU A 7 -5.92 -47.15 -1.81
CA GLU A 7 -7.36 -47.38 -1.52
C GLU A 7 -8.16 -47.59 -2.79
N ILE A 8 -7.83 -46.91 -3.88
CA ILE A 8 -8.47 -47.07 -5.19
C ILE A 8 -8.20 -48.45 -5.80
N SER A 9 -7.02 -49.02 -5.61
CA SER A 9 -6.71 -50.36 -6.08
C SER A 9 -7.51 -51.42 -5.34
N LEU A 10 -7.68 -51.26 -4.02
CA LEU A 10 -8.48 -52.13 -3.19
C LEU A 10 -9.97 -52.03 -3.56
N ALA A 11 -10.47 -50.83 -3.79
CA ALA A 11 -11.84 -50.60 -4.23
C ALA A 11 -12.12 -51.29 -5.59
N ARG A 12 -11.20 -51.15 -6.56
CA ARG A 12 -11.32 -51.82 -7.86
C ARG A 12 -11.27 -53.37 -7.72
N TYR A 13 -10.36 -53.85 -6.88
CA TYR A 13 -10.24 -55.28 -6.61
C TYR A 13 -11.49 -55.83 -5.95
N SER A 14 -12.06 -55.17 -4.96
CA SER A 14 -13.34 -55.58 -4.34
C SER A 14 -14.45 -55.72 -5.37
N ALA A 15 -14.59 -54.77 -6.30
CA ALA A 15 -15.55 -54.86 -7.38
C ALA A 15 -15.29 -56.04 -8.32
N VAL A 16 -14.01 -56.28 -8.68
CA VAL A 16 -13.58 -57.42 -9.52
C VAL A 16 -13.83 -58.73 -8.81
N SER A 17 -13.50 -58.85 -7.53
CA SER A 17 -13.71 -60.03 -6.69
C SER A 17 -15.15 -60.50 -6.65
N GLN A 18 -16.12 -59.57 -6.52
CA GLN A 18 -17.54 -59.85 -6.54
C GLN A 18 -17.99 -60.50 -7.89
N VAL A 19 -17.44 -59.99 -9.01
CA VAL A 19 -17.70 -60.60 -10.34
C VAL A 19 -17.09 -61.99 -10.45
N LEU A 20 -15.84 -62.15 -10.01
CA LEU A 20 -15.13 -63.42 -10.12
C LEU A 20 -15.73 -64.52 -9.25
N ALA A 21 -16.26 -64.17 -8.06
CA ALA A 21 -16.99 -65.13 -7.20
C ALA A 21 -18.21 -65.70 -7.91
N LYS A 22 -18.96 -64.86 -8.63
CA LYS A 22 -20.13 -65.32 -9.41
C LYS A 22 -19.74 -66.16 -10.62
N VAL A 23 -18.61 -65.79 -11.26
CA VAL A 23 -18.08 -66.60 -12.38
C VAL A 23 -17.60 -67.97 -11.90
N ALA A 24 -17.01 -68.06 -10.71
CA ALA A 24 -16.64 -69.34 -10.09
C ALA A 24 -17.87 -70.20 -9.77
N GLY A 25 -19.04 -69.58 -9.51
CA GLY A 25 -20.32 -70.25 -9.36
C GLY A 25 -21.02 -70.64 -10.68
N GLY A 26 -20.32 -70.57 -11.83
CA GLY A 26 -20.83 -71.02 -13.14
C GLY A 26 -21.49 -69.89 -13.98
N ALA A 27 -21.54 -68.67 -13.55
CA ALA A 27 -22.09 -67.59 -14.34
C ALA A 27 -21.12 -67.12 -15.43
N SER A 28 -21.64 -66.70 -16.60
CA SER A 28 -20.78 -66.03 -17.60
C SER A 28 -20.34 -64.66 -17.09
N VAL A 29 -19.16 -64.22 -17.52
CA VAL A 29 -18.58 -62.90 -17.10
C VAL A 29 -19.59 -61.76 -17.35
N ARG A 30 -20.32 -61.79 -18.47
CA ARG A 30 -21.33 -60.74 -18.80
C ARG A 30 -22.53 -60.81 -17.85
N ALA A 31 -23.00 -62.00 -17.51
CA ALA A 31 -24.10 -62.18 -16.54
C ALA A 31 -23.66 -61.75 -15.14
N ALA A 32 -22.50 -62.18 -14.69
CA ALA A 32 -21.93 -61.81 -13.40
C ALA A 32 -21.77 -60.25 -13.24
N ILE A 33 -21.28 -59.58 -14.29
CA ILE A 33 -21.17 -58.08 -14.30
C ILE A 33 -22.58 -57.45 -14.23
N ARG A 34 -23.52 -57.90 -15.03
CA ARG A 34 -24.90 -57.38 -15.02
C ARG A 34 -25.54 -57.52 -13.63
N GLU A 35 -25.39 -58.66 -13.03
CA GLU A 35 -25.92 -58.95 -11.70
C GLU A 35 -25.22 -58.16 -10.61
N THR A 36 -23.89 -57.96 -10.69
CA THR A 36 -23.12 -57.15 -9.75
C THR A 36 -23.54 -55.66 -9.82
N LEU A 37 -23.96 -55.22 -10.99
CA LEU A 37 -24.39 -53.82 -11.25
C LEU A 37 -25.91 -53.64 -11.26
N GLN A 38 -26.69 -54.62 -10.78
CA GLN A 38 -28.14 -54.58 -10.80
C GLN A 38 -28.73 -53.29 -10.15
N LYS A 39 -28.05 -52.73 -9.12
CA LYS A 39 -28.39 -51.49 -8.45
C LYS A 39 -27.69 -50.24 -9.04
N GLY A 40 -26.99 -50.37 -10.19
CA GLY A 40 -26.24 -49.25 -10.82
C GLY A 40 -24.96 -48.84 -10.10
N TYR A 41 -24.58 -49.52 -9.03
CA TYR A 41 -23.32 -49.30 -8.28
C TYR A 41 -22.78 -50.61 -7.70
N VAL A 42 -21.52 -50.59 -7.34
CA VAL A 42 -20.87 -51.67 -6.59
C VAL A 42 -20.71 -51.25 -5.15
N VAL A 43 -21.11 -52.13 -4.20
CA VAL A 43 -20.88 -51.89 -2.77
C VAL A 43 -19.47 -52.37 -2.42
N LEU A 44 -18.71 -51.52 -1.76
CA LEU A 44 -17.36 -51.75 -1.26
C LEU A 44 -17.38 -52.09 0.23
N PRO A 45 -16.29 -52.60 0.81
CA PRO A 45 -16.15 -52.74 2.26
C PRO A 45 -16.39 -51.40 2.95
N GLY A 46 -17.12 -51.40 4.10
CA GLY A 46 -17.53 -50.18 4.80
C GLY A 46 -18.74 -49.47 4.18
N ASP A 47 -19.56 -50.18 3.42
CA ASP A 47 -20.83 -49.69 2.81
C ASP A 47 -20.68 -48.51 1.84
N GLN A 48 -19.44 -48.25 1.37
CA GLN A 48 -19.18 -47.28 0.33
C GLN A 48 -19.72 -47.77 -1.02
N ARG A 49 -20.36 -46.86 -1.78
CA ARG A 49 -20.96 -47.16 -3.08
C ARG A 49 -20.26 -46.43 -4.19
N ILE A 50 -19.78 -47.15 -5.20
CA ILE A 50 -19.20 -46.55 -6.41
C ILE A 50 -20.08 -46.83 -7.63
N ARG A 51 -20.36 -45.79 -8.43
CA ARG A 51 -21.01 -45.99 -9.73
C ARG A 51 -19.93 -46.36 -10.75
N VAL A 52 -20.11 -47.53 -11.36
CA VAL A 52 -19.19 -48.09 -12.36
C VAL A 52 -19.99 -48.53 -13.58
N SER A 53 -19.57 -48.14 -14.78
CA SER A 53 -20.21 -48.66 -15.99
C SER A 53 -19.84 -50.11 -16.22
N PRO A 54 -20.72 -50.92 -16.86
CA PRO A 54 -20.42 -52.32 -17.22
C PRO A 54 -19.13 -52.48 -17.98
N ARG A 55 -18.84 -51.54 -18.91
CA ARG A 55 -17.60 -51.51 -19.70
C ARG A 55 -16.34 -51.31 -18.82
N THR A 56 -16.44 -50.46 -17.81
CA THR A 56 -15.33 -50.21 -16.90
C THR A 56 -15.09 -51.43 -16.01
N LEU A 57 -16.11 -52.07 -15.50
CA LEU A 57 -15.99 -53.27 -14.65
C LEU A 57 -15.43 -54.45 -15.49
N PHE A 58 -15.91 -54.62 -16.73
CA PHE A 58 -15.36 -55.63 -17.66
C PHE A 58 -13.87 -55.43 -17.91
N ARG A 59 -13.47 -54.15 -18.13
CA ARG A 59 -12.06 -53.79 -18.31
C ARG A 59 -11.19 -54.12 -17.09
N TRP A 60 -11.72 -53.87 -15.87
CA TRP A 60 -11.00 -54.19 -14.64
C TRP A 60 -10.84 -55.70 -14.46
N VAL A 61 -11.87 -56.47 -14.72
CA VAL A 61 -11.84 -57.93 -14.68
C VAL A 61 -10.78 -58.47 -15.70
N SER A 62 -10.79 -57.95 -16.92
CA SER A 62 -9.84 -58.32 -17.94
C SER A 62 -8.40 -58.01 -17.55
N ILE A 63 -8.15 -56.77 -17.04
CA ILE A 63 -6.83 -56.36 -16.58
C ILE A 63 -6.35 -57.19 -15.40
N PHE A 64 -7.22 -57.51 -14.46
CA PHE A 64 -6.89 -58.33 -13.31
C PHE A 64 -6.50 -59.74 -13.74
N LYS A 65 -7.29 -60.37 -14.64
CA LYS A 65 -7.02 -61.72 -15.16
C LYS A 65 -5.69 -61.78 -15.91
N SER A 66 -5.32 -60.73 -16.67
CA SER A 66 -4.13 -60.76 -17.50
C SER A 66 -2.86 -60.29 -16.78
N LYS A 67 -2.97 -59.32 -15.82
CA LYS A 67 -1.81 -58.62 -15.24
C LYS A 67 -1.82 -58.60 -13.70
N GLY A 68 -2.80 -59.19 -13.05
CA GLY A 68 -2.90 -59.30 -11.61
C GLY A 68 -3.31 -57.99 -10.88
N PHE A 69 -3.21 -57.99 -9.56
CA PHE A 69 -3.69 -56.95 -8.68
C PHE A 69 -2.98 -55.59 -8.91
N ALA A 70 -1.63 -55.62 -9.15
CA ALA A 70 -0.86 -54.41 -9.33
C ALA A 70 -1.33 -53.56 -10.53
N ALA A 71 -1.92 -54.17 -11.54
CA ALA A 71 -2.42 -53.51 -12.75
C ALA A 71 -3.79 -52.79 -12.50
N LEU A 72 -4.42 -53.01 -11.36
CA LEU A 72 -5.64 -52.27 -10.94
C LEU A 72 -5.29 -50.87 -10.37
N ALA A 73 -4.03 -50.59 -10.11
CA ALA A 73 -3.60 -49.26 -9.69
C ALA A 73 -3.97 -48.22 -10.75
N PRO A 74 -4.45 -47.03 -10.34
CA PRO A 74 -4.71 -45.95 -11.28
C PRO A 74 -3.38 -45.56 -11.96
N VAL A 75 -3.30 -45.75 -13.25
CA VAL A 75 -2.15 -45.24 -14.02
C VAL A 75 -2.31 -43.72 -14.08
N SER A 76 -1.42 -43.03 -13.39
CA SER A 76 -1.27 -41.59 -13.58
C SER A 76 -0.98 -41.34 -15.06
N ARG A 77 -1.75 -40.50 -15.73
CA ARG A 77 -1.36 -40.02 -17.05
C ARG A 77 0.00 -39.38 -16.86
N LYS A 78 1.02 -39.96 -17.43
CA LYS A 78 2.37 -39.35 -17.47
C LYS A 78 2.18 -37.94 -18.04
N SER A 79 2.31 -36.95 -17.20
CA SER A 79 2.41 -35.57 -17.64
C SER A 79 3.68 -35.50 -18.47
N THR A 80 3.55 -35.28 -19.77
CA THR A 80 4.71 -34.91 -20.60
C THR A 80 5.34 -33.68 -19.94
N SER A 81 6.63 -33.72 -19.72
CA SER A 81 7.39 -32.61 -19.09
C SER A 81 7.27 -31.32 -19.89
N GLU A 82 6.85 -31.40 -21.15
CA GLU A 82 6.67 -30.26 -22.05
C GLU A 82 5.17 -29.99 -22.29
N SER A 83 4.83 -28.74 -22.45
CA SER A 83 3.47 -28.32 -22.80
C SER A 83 3.25 -28.56 -24.28
N VAL A 84 2.33 -29.44 -24.63
CA VAL A 84 1.93 -29.68 -26.03
C VAL A 84 1.16 -28.48 -26.62
N VAL A 85 0.66 -27.60 -25.79
CA VAL A 85 -0.23 -26.47 -26.16
C VAL A 85 0.53 -25.14 -26.36
N LEU A 86 1.70 -25.02 -25.74
CA LEU A 86 2.50 -23.79 -25.81
C LEU A 86 3.65 -23.94 -26.78
N GLN A 87 3.85 -22.95 -27.63
CA GLN A 87 4.96 -22.92 -28.57
C GLN A 87 6.31 -22.86 -27.84
N LYS A 88 7.31 -23.51 -28.39
CA LYS A 88 8.66 -23.59 -27.80
C LYS A 88 9.27 -22.20 -27.50
N PRO A 89 9.19 -21.20 -28.39
CA PRO A 89 9.74 -19.88 -28.11
C PRO A 89 9.17 -19.24 -26.82
N PHE A 90 7.88 -19.40 -26.55
CA PHE A 90 7.28 -18.90 -25.32
C PHE A 90 7.74 -19.69 -24.08
N LEU A 91 7.89 -21.01 -24.20
CA LEU A 91 8.38 -21.84 -23.09
C LEU A 91 9.81 -21.48 -22.70
N ASP A 92 10.68 -21.27 -23.69
CA ASP A 92 12.07 -20.88 -23.46
C ASP A 92 12.13 -19.46 -22.85
N PHE A 93 11.32 -18.55 -23.36
CA PHE A 93 11.17 -17.20 -22.76
C PHE A 93 10.66 -17.26 -21.31
N LEU A 94 9.62 -18.06 -21.03
CA LEU A 94 9.09 -18.27 -19.68
C LEU A 94 10.17 -18.79 -18.72
N LYS A 95 10.97 -19.76 -19.15
CA LYS A 95 12.09 -20.29 -18.36
C LYS A 95 13.15 -19.23 -18.12
N ALA A 96 13.59 -18.52 -19.14
CA ALA A 96 14.58 -17.45 -19.04
C ALA A 96 14.15 -16.34 -18.09
N GLN A 97 12.92 -15.86 -18.22
CA GLN A 97 12.37 -14.82 -17.35
C GLN A 97 12.28 -15.26 -15.88
N LYS A 98 11.83 -16.50 -15.64
CA LYS A 98 11.74 -17.04 -14.29
C LYS A 98 13.11 -17.33 -13.65
N THR A 99 14.10 -17.63 -14.45
CA THR A 99 15.50 -17.82 -13.98
C THR A 99 16.16 -16.48 -13.65
N ALA A 100 15.92 -15.46 -14.49
CA ALA A 100 16.44 -14.10 -14.27
C ALA A 100 15.75 -13.41 -13.09
N ASP A 101 14.45 -13.64 -12.92
CA ASP A 101 13.60 -13.03 -11.90
C ASP A 101 12.56 -14.03 -11.39
N ASN A 102 12.84 -14.66 -10.25
CA ASN A 102 11.96 -15.67 -9.64
C ASN A 102 10.64 -15.07 -9.12
N GLU A 103 10.59 -13.75 -8.89
CA GLU A 103 9.38 -13.03 -8.44
C GLU A 103 8.49 -12.59 -9.62
N ALA A 104 8.97 -12.65 -10.87
CA ALA A 104 8.17 -12.28 -12.03
C ALA A 104 6.86 -13.06 -12.07
N THR A 105 5.73 -12.34 -12.21
CA THR A 105 4.41 -12.98 -12.25
C THR A 105 4.12 -13.56 -13.63
N ILE A 106 3.38 -14.67 -13.70
CA ILE A 106 2.99 -15.27 -14.99
C ILE A 106 2.26 -14.26 -15.90
N PRO A 107 1.30 -13.44 -15.40
CA PRO A 107 0.68 -12.40 -16.23
C PRO A 107 1.67 -11.38 -16.78
N ASP A 108 2.70 -11.04 -16.03
CA ASP A 108 3.72 -10.09 -16.48
C ASP A 108 4.59 -10.66 -17.58
N ILE A 109 5.01 -11.92 -17.42
CA ILE A 109 5.76 -12.64 -18.44
C ILE A 109 4.97 -12.78 -19.75
N ILE A 110 3.65 -13.06 -19.68
CA ILE A 110 2.79 -13.11 -20.87
C ILE A 110 2.74 -11.73 -21.55
N ARG A 111 2.55 -10.64 -20.80
CA ARG A 111 2.54 -9.28 -21.36
C ARG A 111 3.87 -8.92 -22.03
N SER A 112 4.98 -9.27 -21.39
CA SER A 112 6.30 -9.05 -21.95
C SER A 112 6.51 -9.84 -23.24
N ALA A 113 6.04 -11.07 -23.29
CA ALA A 113 6.11 -11.89 -24.50
C ALA A 113 5.26 -11.31 -25.67
N VAL A 114 4.09 -10.73 -25.36
CA VAL A 114 3.25 -10.03 -26.35
C VAL A 114 3.97 -8.77 -26.84
N LEU A 115 4.53 -7.96 -25.96
CA LEU A 115 5.28 -6.74 -26.33
C LEU A 115 6.51 -7.05 -27.20
N LEU A 116 7.16 -8.19 -26.97
CA LEU A 116 8.30 -8.64 -27.76
C LEU A 116 7.90 -9.40 -29.02
N GLY A 117 6.60 -9.57 -29.31
CA GLY A 117 6.11 -10.28 -30.49
C GLY A 117 6.33 -11.80 -30.47
N ILE A 118 6.66 -12.38 -29.31
CA ILE A 118 6.87 -13.83 -29.15
C ILE A 118 5.55 -14.58 -29.26
N VAL A 119 4.46 -14.00 -28.76
CA VAL A 119 3.09 -14.51 -28.83
C VAL A 119 2.13 -13.38 -29.13
N LYS A 120 0.96 -13.71 -29.72
CA LYS A 120 -0.11 -12.74 -29.93
C LYS A 120 -0.93 -12.52 -28.66
N ASP A 121 -1.59 -11.38 -28.56
CA ASP A 121 -2.48 -11.12 -27.43
C ASP A 121 -3.63 -12.15 -27.39
N GLY A 122 -3.91 -12.68 -26.19
CA GLY A 122 -4.91 -13.74 -26.01
C GLY A 122 -4.49 -15.15 -26.40
N GLU A 123 -3.35 -15.36 -27.09
CA GLU A 123 -2.87 -16.67 -27.54
C GLU A 123 -2.50 -17.58 -26.34
N VAL A 124 -1.92 -17.03 -25.30
CA VAL A 124 -1.47 -17.78 -24.13
C VAL A 124 -2.32 -17.44 -22.92
N SER A 125 -3.09 -18.43 -22.43
CA SER A 125 -3.85 -18.24 -21.20
C SER A 125 -2.94 -18.31 -19.97
N ARG A 126 -3.27 -17.50 -18.93
CA ARG A 126 -2.58 -17.52 -17.62
C ARG A 126 -2.50 -18.93 -17.03
N THR A 127 -3.60 -19.69 -17.11
CA THR A 127 -3.68 -21.04 -16.55
C THR A 127 -2.76 -22.02 -17.28
N THR A 128 -2.67 -21.90 -18.61
CA THR A 128 -1.79 -22.76 -19.42
C THR A 128 -0.32 -22.46 -19.14
N ALA A 129 0.07 -21.19 -19.10
CA ALA A 129 1.43 -20.77 -18.75
C ALA A 129 1.80 -21.16 -17.30
N TRP A 130 0.89 -21.02 -16.35
CA TRP A 130 1.11 -21.44 -14.96
C TRP A 130 1.33 -22.94 -14.84
N ARG A 131 0.52 -23.77 -15.55
CA ARG A 131 0.71 -25.21 -15.58
C ARG A 131 2.04 -25.61 -16.23
N ALA A 132 2.46 -24.90 -17.25
CA ALA A 132 3.76 -25.13 -17.88
C ALA A 132 4.91 -24.80 -16.92
N ALA A 133 4.85 -23.68 -16.22
CA ALA A 133 5.82 -23.31 -15.20
C ALA A 133 5.88 -24.34 -14.05
N LEU A 134 4.73 -24.86 -13.60
CA LEU A 134 4.65 -25.90 -12.58
C LEU A 134 5.31 -27.22 -13.04
N ARG A 135 5.06 -27.64 -14.29
CA ARG A 135 5.68 -28.86 -14.85
C ARG A 135 7.21 -28.74 -15.01
N ALA A 136 7.66 -27.51 -15.31
CA ALA A 136 9.08 -27.21 -15.46
C ALA A 136 9.77 -26.93 -14.09
N ASN A 137 9.09 -27.14 -12.96
CA ASN A 137 9.59 -26.85 -11.60
C ASN A 137 10.13 -25.43 -11.44
N LEU A 138 9.55 -24.46 -12.15
CA LEU A 138 9.93 -23.07 -12.03
C LEU A 138 9.37 -22.46 -10.73
N PRO A 139 10.07 -21.50 -10.11
CA PRO A 139 9.60 -20.87 -8.87
C PRO A 139 8.28 -20.14 -9.12
N LEU A 140 7.22 -20.55 -8.42
CA LEU A 140 5.91 -19.94 -8.43
C LEU A 140 5.64 -19.33 -7.06
N MET A 141 5.16 -18.10 -7.02
CA MET A 141 4.73 -17.51 -5.75
C MET A 141 3.60 -18.33 -5.15
N GLY A 142 3.82 -18.85 -3.94
CA GLY A 142 2.82 -19.64 -3.22
C GLY A 142 1.56 -18.81 -2.95
N VAL A 143 0.41 -19.39 -3.27
CA VAL A 143 -0.89 -18.80 -2.87
C VAL A 143 -1.08 -19.09 -1.39
N GLN A 144 -0.88 -18.07 -0.54
CA GLN A 144 -1.32 -18.17 0.85
C GLN A 144 -2.84 -18.34 0.88
N LYS A 145 -3.32 -19.48 1.34
CA LYS A 145 -4.73 -19.70 1.64
C LYS A 145 -5.08 -18.81 2.83
N LYS A 146 -5.64 -17.63 2.57
CA LYS A 146 -6.28 -16.82 3.62
C LYS A 146 -7.59 -17.52 4.00
N SER A 147 -7.85 -17.64 5.30
CA SER A 147 -9.15 -18.05 5.82
C SER A 147 -10.24 -17.16 5.22
N ALA A 148 -11.33 -17.79 4.78
CA ALA A 148 -12.49 -17.08 4.24
C ALA A 148 -13.16 -16.27 5.36
N SER A 149 -12.86 -14.99 5.47
CA SER A 149 -13.65 -14.06 6.27
C SER A 149 -14.70 -13.41 5.38
N THR A 150 -15.92 -13.34 5.86
CA THR A 150 -17.03 -12.65 5.17
C THR A 150 -16.72 -11.17 5.16
N LYS A 151 -16.39 -10.60 4.00
CA LYS A 151 -16.07 -9.18 3.83
C LYS A 151 -17.19 -8.47 3.10
N ARG A 152 -17.62 -7.31 3.63
CA ARG A 152 -18.56 -6.44 2.92
C ARG A 152 -17.83 -5.76 1.78
N ARG A 153 -18.46 -5.74 0.60
CA ARG A 153 -17.95 -4.98 -0.56
C ARG A 153 -18.49 -3.56 -0.44
N PHE A 154 -17.59 -2.61 -0.24
CA PHE A 154 -17.89 -1.19 -0.28
C PHE A 154 -17.40 -0.58 -1.60
N GLU A 155 -18.24 0.19 -2.29
CA GLU A 155 -17.89 0.85 -3.54
C GLU A 155 -18.80 2.07 -3.75
N TYR A 156 -18.21 3.23 -3.97
CA TYR A 156 -18.96 4.40 -4.37
C TYR A 156 -19.47 4.25 -5.80
N LYS A 157 -20.63 4.86 -6.08
CA LYS A 157 -21.32 4.69 -7.37
C LYS A 157 -20.59 5.40 -8.50
N HIS A 158 -20.09 6.61 -8.24
CA HIS A 158 -19.55 7.49 -9.25
C HIS A 158 -18.09 7.88 -8.99
N ARG A 159 -17.40 8.25 -10.08
CA ARG A 159 -16.05 8.80 -10.03
C ARG A 159 -16.00 10.07 -9.18
N MET A 160 -14.85 10.34 -8.55
CA MET A 160 -14.58 11.50 -7.69
C MET A 160 -15.49 11.65 -6.45
N GLN A 161 -16.38 10.70 -6.17
CA GLN A 161 -17.08 10.66 -4.89
C GLN A 161 -16.13 10.31 -3.75
N MET A 162 -15.26 9.33 -3.95
CA MET A 162 -14.19 9.01 -2.99
C MET A 162 -12.89 8.70 -3.71
N VAL A 163 -11.81 9.32 -3.25
CA VAL A 163 -10.44 9.05 -3.65
C VAL A 163 -9.70 8.49 -2.46
N LEU A 164 -8.98 7.37 -2.65
CA LEU A 164 -8.11 6.79 -1.64
C LEU A 164 -6.69 7.26 -1.90
N CYS A 165 -5.95 7.57 -0.82
CA CYS A 165 -4.54 7.89 -0.90
C CYS A 165 -3.76 7.06 0.12
N ASP A 166 -2.64 6.48 -0.33
CA ASP A 166 -1.74 5.69 0.52
C ASP A 166 -0.29 5.86 0.07
N GLY A 167 0.64 5.65 1.00
CA GLY A 167 2.08 5.73 0.80
C GLY A 167 2.74 4.35 0.69
N LYS A 168 3.30 4.01 -0.46
CA LYS A 168 4.03 2.75 -0.64
C LYS A 168 5.53 2.96 -0.59
N HIS A 169 6.20 2.30 0.36
CA HIS A 169 7.66 2.28 0.48
C HIS A 169 8.29 1.35 -0.55
N PHE A 170 9.40 1.79 -1.16
CA PHE A 170 10.21 1.02 -2.10
C PHE A 170 11.67 1.46 -2.08
N ARG A 171 12.51 0.78 -2.85
CA ARG A 171 13.92 1.13 -3.03
C ARG A 171 14.21 1.35 -4.50
N ALA A 172 15.14 2.27 -4.85
CA ALA A 172 15.46 2.60 -6.22
C ALA A 172 16.93 2.95 -6.43
N GLY A 173 17.38 2.69 -7.67
CA GLY A 173 18.72 2.95 -8.17
C GLY A 173 19.79 2.01 -7.63
N ALA A 174 20.99 2.11 -8.16
CA ALA A 174 22.16 1.28 -7.81
C ALA A 174 22.41 1.22 -6.29
N LYS A 175 22.26 2.35 -5.59
CA LYS A 175 22.44 2.46 -4.14
C LYS A 175 21.21 2.03 -3.32
N ARG A 176 20.16 1.46 -3.93
CA ARG A 176 18.93 1.00 -3.28
C ARG A 176 18.33 2.03 -2.31
N ARG A 177 18.29 3.30 -2.72
CA ARG A 177 17.82 4.40 -1.87
C ARG A 177 16.34 4.22 -1.51
N LYS A 178 16.00 4.43 -0.24
CA LYS A 178 14.60 4.38 0.23
C LYS A 178 13.79 5.51 -0.40
N ARG A 179 12.58 5.20 -0.85
CA ARG A 179 11.61 6.10 -1.47
C ARG A 179 10.20 5.74 -1.04
N VAL A 180 9.31 6.70 -1.12
CA VAL A 180 7.87 6.53 -0.92
C VAL A 180 7.15 7.11 -2.11
N VAL A 181 6.15 6.40 -2.61
CA VAL A 181 5.21 6.93 -3.60
C VAL A 181 3.83 7.06 -2.96
N PHE A 182 3.29 8.27 -2.95
CA PHE A 182 1.86 8.50 -2.69
C PHE A 182 1.08 8.23 -3.96
N THR A 183 0.05 7.42 -3.85
CA THR A 183 -0.86 7.12 -4.95
C THR A 183 -2.27 7.57 -4.60
N PHE A 184 -2.91 8.25 -5.53
CA PHE A 184 -4.32 8.65 -5.45
C PHE A 184 -5.11 7.81 -6.42
N ILE A 185 -6.04 6.99 -5.92
CA ILE A 185 -6.87 6.09 -6.72
C ILE A 185 -8.35 6.37 -6.48
N ASP A 186 -9.13 6.44 -7.55
CA ASP A 186 -10.57 6.59 -7.47
C ASP A 186 -11.24 5.30 -7.01
N ASP A 187 -12.13 5.40 -6.04
CA ASP A 187 -12.80 4.23 -5.43
C ASP A 187 -13.71 3.50 -6.40
N SER A 188 -14.50 4.22 -7.20
CA SER A 188 -15.47 3.63 -8.12
C SER A 188 -14.78 2.98 -9.33
N THR A 189 -13.90 3.72 -9.99
CA THR A 189 -13.33 3.32 -11.28
C THR A 189 -12.00 2.58 -11.16
N ARG A 190 -11.35 2.59 -9.99
CA ARG A 190 -9.97 2.09 -9.76
C ARG A 190 -8.92 2.85 -10.57
N LYS A 191 -9.30 3.97 -11.18
CA LYS A 191 -8.35 4.79 -11.94
C LYS A 191 -7.35 5.46 -11.01
N VAL A 192 -6.07 5.32 -11.32
CA VAL A 192 -5.02 6.10 -10.66
C VAL A 192 -5.07 7.52 -11.23
N LEU A 193 -5.30 8.48 -10.35
CA LEU A 193 -5.46 9.89 -10.67
C LEU A 193 -4.16 10.67 -10.60
N GLY A 194 -3.27 10.24 -9.70
CA GLY A 194 -1.99 10.91 -9.50
C GLY A 194 -1.05 10.10 -8.63
N VAL A 195 0.24 10.41 -8.79
CA VAL A 195 1.30 9.88 -7.93
C VAL A 195 2.26 11.01 -7.56
N ALA A 196 2.92 10.88 -6.41
CA ALA A 196 3.95 11.80 -5.99
C ALA A 196 5.05 11.04 -5.22
N VAL A 197 6.32 11.29 -5.55
CA VAL A 197 7.47 10.57 -4.97
C VAL A 197 8.25 11.45 -4.01
N CYS A 198 8.72 10.84 -2.90
CA CYS A 198 9.56 11.50 -1.91
C CYS A 198 10.53 10.52 -1.23
N ARG A 199 11.40 11.07 -0.36
CA ARG A 199 12.34 10.27 0.44
C ARG A 199 11.65 9.51 1.57
N ALA A 200 10.76 10.18 2.26
CA ALA A 200 9.96 9.68 3.38
C ALA A 200 8.60 10.35 3.34
N GLU A 201 7.62 9.76 3.98
CA GLU A 201 6.28 10.34 4.08
C GLU A 201 6.34 11.75 4.66
N ASN A 202 5.77 12.71 3.94
CA ASN A 202 5.72 14.09 4.37
C ASN A 202 4.49 14.81 3.79
N LYS A 203 3.99 15.76 4.57
CA LYS A 203 2.79 16.54 4.23
C LYS A 203 2.91 17.30 2.91
N ARG A 204 4.10 17.82 2.59
CA ARG A 204 4.29 18.63 1.38
C ARG A 204 4.11 17.81 0.11
N THR A 205 4.72 16.62 0.04
CA THR A 205 4.56 15.75 -1.14
C THR A 205 3.13 15.28 -1.29
N PHE A 206 2.46 14.96 -0.19
CA PHE A 206 1.03 14.63 -0.20
C PHE A 206 0.20 15.80 -0.76
N LEU A 207 0.37 17.02 -0.24
CA LEU A 207 -0.35 18.21 -0.71
C LEU A 207 -0.05 18.55 -2.17
N ARG A 208 1.21 18.39 -2.60
CA ARG A 208 1.59 18.54 -4.01
C ARG A 208 0.88 17.52 -4.90
N GLY A 209 0.78 16.26 -4.46
CA GLY A 209 0.04 15.22 -5.14
C GLY A 209 -1.46 15.54 -5.22
N LEU A 210 -2.05 15.93 -4.10
CA LEU A 210 -3.46 16.34 -4.01
C LEU A 210 -3.76 17.53 -4.94
N TYR A 211 -2.92 18.56 -4.94
CA TYR A 211 -3.04 19.71 -5.84
C TYR A 211 -3.04 19.28 -7.31
N LYS A 212 -2.08 18.43 -7.73
CA LYS A 212 -1.99 17.92 -9.10
C LYS A 212 -3.24 17.11 -9.50
N VAL A 213 -3.78 16.31 -8.57
CA VAL A 213 -5.00 15.52 -8.81
C VAL A 213 -6.20 16.45 -9.01
N ILE A 214 -6.38 17.45 -8.13
CA ILE A 214 -7.50 18.40 -8.22
C ILE A 214 -7.40 19.23 -9.50
N LEU A 215 -6.21 19.69 -9.83
CA LEU A 215 -5.98 20.48 -11.06
C LEU A 215 -6.32 19.71 -12.33
N ARG A 216 -6.04 18.41 -12.36
CA ARG A 216 -6.24 17.56 -13.54
C ARG A 216 -7.66 16.97 -13.64
N HIS A 217 -8.26 16.62 -12.51
CA HIS A 217 -9.49 15.82 -12.48
C HIS A 217 -10.66 16.52 -11.78
N GLY A 218 -10.41 17.69 -11.17
CA GLY A 218 -11.39 18.39 -10.36
C GLY A 218 -11.36 17.98 -8.88
N LYS A 219 -12.27 18.58 -8.10
CA LYS A 219 -12.38 18.31 -6.65
C LYS A 219 -13.14 17.01 -6.41
N MET A 220 -12.63 16.16 -5.52
CA MET A 220 -13.32 14.99 -4.99
C MET A 220 -14.26 15.37 -3.86
N GLN A 221 -15.28 14.56 -3.59
CA GLN A 221 -16.17 14.78 -2.43
C GLN A 221 -15.49 14.30 -1.14
N CYS A 222 -14.93 13.08 -1.16
CA CYS A 222 -14.26 12.48 -0.01
C CYS A 222 -12.84 12.07 -0.35
N LEU A 223 -11.94 12.20 0.62
CA LEU A 223 -10.58 11.70 0.58
C LEU A 223 -10.38 10.71 1.71
N TYR A 224 -10.13 9.46 1.37
CA TYR A 224 -9.89 8.38 2.33
C TYR A 224 -8.40 8.21 2.60
N LEU A 225 -8.01 8.22 3.88
CA LEU A 225 -6.63 8.14 4.35
C LEU A 225 -6.51 7.09 5.45
N ASP A 226 -5.34 6.46 5.57
CA ASP A 226 -5.07 5.57 6.70
C ASP A 226 -4.77 6.36 7.98
N ASN A 227 -5.18 5.82 9.15
CA ASN A 227 -4.91 6.43 10.45
C ASN A 227 -3.42 6.51 10.81
N GLY A 228 -2.58 5.67 10.20
CA GLY A 228 -1.13 5.69 10.35
C GLY A 228 -0.41 6.77 9.55
N CYS A 229 -1.13 7.57 8.78
CA CYS A 229 -0.55 8.54 7.85
C CYS A 229 0.05 9.74 8.58
N GLY A 230 1.32 9.67 8.97
CA GLY A 230 2.08 10.80 9.56
C GLY A 230 2.18 12.04 8.67
N PHE A 231 1.71 11.97 7.42
CA PHE A 231 1.67 13.09 6.49
C PHE A 231 0.39 13.94 6.58
N VAL A 232 -0.66 13.46 7.25
CA VAL A 232 -1.89 14.25 7.47
C VAL A 232 -1.69 15.16 8.68
N SER A 233 -1.51 16.43 8.41
CA SER A 233 -1.30 17.46 9.43
C SER A 233 -2.54 18.34 9.57
N LYS A 234 -2.59 19.16 10.65
CA LYS A 234 -3.62 20.21 10.81
C LYS A 234 -3.76 21.06 9.54
N ASP A 235 -2.64 21.36 8.85
CA ASP A 235 -2.65 22.11 7.59
C ASP A 235 -3.38 21.35 6.48
N GLY A 236 -3.22 20.02 6.39
CA GLY A 236 -3.91 19.18 5.40
C GLY A 236 -5.43 19.16 5.62
N TYR A 237 -5.87 19.01 6.87
CA TYR A 237 -7.29 19.11 7.21
C TYR A 237 -7.89 20.48 6.87
N LEU A 238 -7.16 21.56 7.19
CA LEU A 238 -7.59 22.93 6.88
C LEU A 238 -7.76 23.13 5.36
N ILE A 239 -6.80 22.66 4.56
CA ILE A 239 -6.85 22.77 3.10
C ILE A 239 -8.02 21.96 2.54
N CYS A 240 -8.22 20.73 2.98
CA CYS A 240 -9.35 19.92 2.54
C CYS A 240 -10.69 20.55 2.91
N ALA A 241 -10.81 21.12 4.13
CA ALA A 241 -12.01 21.81 4.56
C ALA A 241 -12.32 23.04 3.69
N ARG A 242 -11.31 23.87 3.35
CA ARG A 242 -11.46 25.03 2.45
C ARG A 242 -11.90 24.59 1.03
N LEU A 243 -11.38 23.46 0.58
CA LEU A 243 -11.72 22.90 -0.74
C LEU A 243 -13.08 22.19 -0.77
N GLY A 244 -13.75 22.03 0.40
CA GLY A 244 -14.99 21.29 0.54
C GLY A 244 -14.79 19.76 0.39
N ILE A 245 -13.60 19.23 0.70
CA ILE A 245 -13.27 17.81 0.64
C ILE A 245 -13.40 17.20 2.03
N HIS A 246 -14.24 16.18 2.18
CA HIS A 246 -14.40 15.46 3.45
C HIS A 246 -13.29 14.42 3.61
N ILE A 247 -12.50 14.52 4.69
CA ILE A 247 -11.50 13.50 5.02
C ILE A 247 -12.17 12.37 5.80
N ILE A 248 -11.98 11.15 5.33
CA ILE A 248 -12.39 9.92 6.00
C ILE A 248 -11.13 9.18 6.43
N ASN A 249 -10.94 9.03 7.74
CA ASN A 249 -9.86 8.21 8.27
C ASN A 249 -10.31 6.77 8.39
N GLY A 250 -9.46 5.84 8.00
CA GLY A 250 -9.70 4.41 8.20
C GLY A 250 -9.85 4.11 9.70
N THR A 251 -10.81 3.28 10.07
CA THR A 251 -10.95 2.80 11.44
C THR A 251 -9.93 1.71 11.71
N GLU A 252 -9.24 1.75 12.84
CA GLU A 252 -8.32 0.71 13.27
C GLU A 252 -9.05 -0.65 13.31
N GLY A 253 -8.47 -1.66 12.66
CA GLY A 253 -9.09 -2.99 12.57
C GLY A 253 -10.16 -3.17 11.48
N TYR A 254 -10.46 -2.15 10.67
CA TYR A 254 -11.43 -2.25 9.56
C TYR A 254 -10.75 -2.13 8.19
N PRO A 255 -10.14 -3.21 7.66
CA PRO A 255 -9.32 -3.16 6.45
C PRO A 255 -10.11 -3.01 5.15
N GLU A 256 -11.46 -2.99 5.20
CA GLU A 256 -12.29 -3.03 3.99
C GLU A 256 -12.14 -1.76 3.13
N GLY A 257 -11.94 -0.59 3.75
CA GLY A 257 -11.71 0.67 3.04
C GLY A 257 -10.38 0.69 2.27
N HIS A 258 -9.33 0.08 2.81
CA HIS A 258 -7.99 0.06 2.21
C HIS A 258 -7.76 -1.03 1.16
N GLY A 259 -8.56 -2.07 1.13
CA GLY A 259 -8.33 -3.26 0.29
C GLY A 259 -8.12 -2.95 -1.20
N LYS A 260 -8.66 -1.84 -1.70
CA LYS A 260 -8.54 -1.43 -3.10
C LYS A 260 -7.17 -0.82 -3.40
N ILE A 261 -6.72 0.14 -2.59
CA ILE A 261 -5.42 0.78 -2.76
C ILE A 261 -4.28 -0.19 -2.39
N GLU A 262 -4.45 -1.03 -1.37
CA GLU A 262 -3.50 -2.10 -1.05
C GLU A 262 -3.30 -3.07 -2.22
N ARG A 263 -4.41 -3.46 -2.88
CA ARG A 263 -4.35 -4.32 -4.06
C ARG A 263 -3.61 -3.65 -5.22
N TYR A 264 -3.88 -2.36 -5.46
CA TYR A 264 -3.13 -1.59 -6.44
C TYR A 264 -1.65 -1.52 -6.07
N ASN A 265 -1.30 -1.14 -4.84
CA ASN A 265 0.07 -1.05 -4.36
C ASN A 265 0.83 -2.38 -4.50
N ARG A 266 0.16 -3.51 -4.25
CA ARG A 266 0.73 -4.84 -4.47
C ARG A 266 1.01 -5.09 -5.95
N THR A 267 0.07 -4.74 -6.83
CA THR A 267 0.21 -4.90 -8.27
C THR A 267 1.33 -4.00 -8.80
N GLN A 268 1.36 -2.72 -8.41
CA GLN A 268 2.39 -1.77 -8.79
C GLN A 268 3.78 -2.23 -8.32
N PHE A 269 3.88 -2.74 -7.08
CA PHE A 269 5.12 -3.26 -6.56
C PHE A 269 5.61 -4.48 -7.36
N ALA A 270 4.73 -5.43 -7.63
CA ALA A 270 5.07 -6.64 -8.37
C ALA A 270 5.44 -6.35 -9.83
N ASP A 271 4.74 -5.42 -10.47
CA ASP A 271 4.93 -5.12 -11.89
C ASP A 271 6.11 -4.14 -12.14
N LEU A 272 6.37 -3.22 -11.20
CA LEU A 272 7.31 -2.12 -11.43
C LEU A 272 8.29 -1.86 -10.28
N LEU A 273 7.81 -1.52 -9.07
CA LEU A 273 8.67 -0.92 -8.05
C LEU A 273 9.81 -1.83 -7.56
N ARG A 274 9.58 -3.14 -7.55
CA ARG A 274 10.59 -4.13 -7.15
C ARG A 274 11.79 -4.14 -8.10
N THR A 275 11.59 -3.82 -9.38
CA THR A 275 12.66 -3.81 -10.39
C THR A 275 13.60 -2.61 -10.25
N PHE A 276 13.20 -1.58 -9.52
CA PHE A 276 14.01 -0.37 -9.33
C PHE A 276 15.19 -0.55 -8.38
N ALA A 277 15.13 -1.56 -7.50
CA ALA A 277 16.11 -1.76 -6.45
C ALA A 277 17.39 -2.41 -6.96
N GLY A 278 18.48 -1.67 -7.02
CA GLY A 278 19.79 -2.14 -7.50
C GLY A 278 20.00 -1.94 -9.00
N ASP A 279 19.00 -1.47 -9.73
CA ASP A 279 19.11 -1.19 -11.16
C ASP A 279 19.90 0.10 -11.40
N THR A 280 21.02 -0.01 -12.14
CA THR A 280 21.89 1.10 -12.49
C THR A 280 21.29 2.03 -13.55
N SER A 281 20.37 1.51 -14.38
CA SER A 281 19.67 2.28 -15.42
C SER A 281 18.53 3.14 -14.85
N VAL A 282 18.13 2.89 -13.60
CA VAL A 282 17.09 3.66 -12.92
C VAL A 282 17.72 4.74 -12.06
N GLU A 283 17.63 5.97 -12.54
CA GLU A 283 18.03 7.13 -11.75
C GLU A 283 17.08 7.32 -10.56
N SER A 284 17.65 7.46 -9.35
CA SER A 284 16.88 7.54 -8.11
C SER A 284 16.41 8.96 -7.75
N SER A 285 16.45 9.94 -8.69
CA SER A 285 15.84 11.27 -8.52
C SER A 285 14.32 11.15 -8.39
N PHE A 286 13.70 12.12 -7.72
CA PHE A 286 12.26 12.09 -7.51
C PHE A 286 11.51 12.27 -8.82
N GLU A 287 12.02 13.12 -9.69
CA GLU A 287 11.44 13.46 -10.99
C GLU A 287 11.44 12.26 -11.92
N ASN A 288 12.57 11.56 -12.04
CA ASN A 288 12.67 10.36 -12.89
C ASN A 288 11.78 9.25 -12.40
N LEU A 289 11.77 8.97 -11.08
CA LEU A 289 10.92 7.94 -10.50
C LEU A 289 9.43 8.30 -10.63
N GLU A 290 9.05 9.56 -10.40
CA GLU A 290 7.67 10.02 -10.56
C GLU A 290 7.20 9.85 -12.01
N LEU A 291 8.04 10.17 -13.00
CA LEU A 291 7.77 10.00 -14.43
C LEU A 291 7.53 8.52 -14.79
N ARG A 292 8.43 7.62 -14.37
CA ARG A 292 8.31 6.18 -14.63
C ARG A 292 7.04 5.58 -13.99
N ILE A 293 6.75 5.98 -12.75
CA ILE A 293 5.57 5.52 -12.02
C ILE A 293 4.29 6.11 -12.64
N GLN A 294 4.31 7.36 -13.09
CA GLN A 294 3.18 7.97 -13.82
C GLN A 294 2.92 7.25 -15.13
N HIS A 295 3.96 6.93 -15.90
CA HIS A 295 3.80 6.17 -17.14
C HIS A 295 3.14 4.82 -16.87
N TYR A 296 3.64 4.06 -15.89
CA TYR A 296 3.01 2.80 -15.51
C TYR A 296 1.53 2.99 -15.11
N ALA A 297 1.23 3.96 -14.24
CA ALA A 297 -0.11 4.19 -13.72
C ALA A 297 -1.09 4.59 -14.82
N PHE A 298 -0.69 5.52 -15.70
CA PHE A 298 -1.60 6.15 -16.64
C PHE A 298 -1.70 5.40 -17.98
N SER A 299 -0.56 4.90 -18.48
CA SER A 299 -0.48 4.27 -19.81
C SER A 299 -0.54 2.74 -19.76
N VAL A 300 -0.24 2.12 -18.61
CA VAL A 300 -0.27 0.67 -18.48
C VAL A 300 -1.42 0.22 -17.58
N TYR A 301 -1.45 0.63 -16.31
CA TYR A 301 -2.46 0.14 -15.36
C TYR A 301 -3.88 0.64 -15.70
N ASN A 302 -4.05 1.93 -15.97
CA ASN A 302 -5.36 2.52 -16.25
C ASN A 302 -5.99 2.02 -17.55
N GLU A 303 -5.20 1.52 -18.50
CA GLU A 303 -5.67 0.93 -19.76
C GLU A 303 -5.88 -0.58 -19.68
N ARG A 304 -5.35 -1.24 -18.64
CA ARG A 304 -5.46 -2.68 -18.46
C ARG A 304 -6.88 -3.10 -18.10
N TYR A 305 -7.37 -4.18 -18.72
CA TYR A 305 -8.63 -4.81 -18.33
C TYR A 305 -8.62 -5.24 -16.85
N HIS A 306 -9.66 -4.87 -16.14
CA HIS A 306 -9.80 -5.16 -14.72
C HIS A 306 -10.99 -6.11 -14.49
N GLU A 307 -10.71 -7.34 -14.02
CA GLU A 307 -11.69 -8.42 -13.89
C GLU A 307 -12.97 -8.01 -13.11
N SER A 308 -12.83 -7.27 -12.00
CA SER A 308 -14.00 -6.87 -11.20
C SER A 308 -14.80 -5.73 -11.81
N LEU A 309 -14.19 -4.93 -12.69
CA LEU A 309 -14.86 -3.83 -13.41
C LEU A 309 -15.45 -4.30 -14.75
N LYS A 310 -14.98 -5.43 -15.30
CA LYS A 310 -15.29 -5.94 -16.64
C LYS A 310 -14.91 -4.97 -17.77
N LYS A 311 -14.01 -4.05 -17.51
CA LYS A 311 -13.46 -3.03 -18.43
C LYS A 311 -12.19 -2.42 -17.82
N SER A 312 -11.48 -1.57 -18.55
CA SER A 312 -10.34 -0.85 -17.98
C SER A 312 -10.79 0.28 -17.04
N PRO A 313 -9.94 0.72 -16.09
CA PRO A 313 -10.20 1.90 -15.28
C PRO A 313 -10.53 3.16 -16.11
N ASN A 314 -9.84 3.38 -17.22
CA ASN A 314 -10.09 4.52 -18.10
C ASN A 314 -11.43 4.41 -18.81
N GLU A 315 -11.82 3.23 -19.29
CA GLU A 315 -13.16 3.02 -19.88
C GLU A 315 -14.26 3.28 -18.84
N LYS A 316 -14.14 2.74 -17.62
CA LYS A 316 -15.13 2.98 -16.55
C LYS A 316 -15.21 4.47 -16.20
N TRP A 317 -14.08 5.16 -16.18
CA TRP A 317 -14.03 6.61 -15.93
C TRP A 317 -14.74 7.42 -17.00
N LYS A 318 -14.56 7.06 -18.27
CA LYS A 318 -15.15 7.78 -19.41
C LYS A 318 -16.67 7.68 -19.48
N VAL A 319 -17.22 6.50 -19.12
CA VAL A 319 -18.67 6.24 -19.19
C VAL A 319 -19.45 6.71 -17.96
N ASP A 320 -18.78 7.18 -16.92
CA ASP A 320 -19.43 7.66 -15.71
C ASP A 320 -20.18 8.98 -15.98
N PRO A 321 -21.49 9.07 -15.68
CA PRO A 321 -22.30 10.23 -16.01
C PRO A 321 -22.07 11.42 -15.08
N LEU A 322 -21.43 11.24 -13.91
CA LEU A 322 -21.26 12.34 -12.96
C LEU A 322 -20.32 13.40 -13.53
N ALA A 323 -20.78 14.65 -13.57
CA ALA A 323 -19.95 15.78 -13.97
C ALA A 323 -18.78 15.98 -13.01
N LEU A 324 -17.61 16.29 -13.56
CA LEU A 324 -16.42 16.59 -12.77
C LEU A 324 -16.49 18.02 -12.22
N ASN A 325 -16.15 18.19 -10.96
CA ASN A 325 -16.02 19.52 -10.32
C ASN A 325 -14.67 20.15 -10.67
N ILE A 326 -14.51 20.54 -11.93
CA ILE A 326 -13.26 21.10 -12.46
C ILE A 326 -13.01 22.49 -11.88
N VAL A 327 -11.77 22.75 -11.49
CA VAL A 327 -11.33 24.06 -10.99
C VAL A 327 -10.85 24.91 -12.18
N ALA A 328 -11.57 25.97 -12.48
CA ALA A 328 -11.27 26.86 -13.61
C ALA A 328 -10.05 27.76 -13.32
N ASP A 329 -9.94 28.31 -12.10
CA ASP A 329 -8.84 29.19 -11.72
C ASP A 329 -7.75 28.43 -10.93
N LYS A 330 -6.63 28.17 -11.62
CA LYS A 330 -5.43 27.55 -11.04
C LYS A 330 -4.84 28.37 -9.89
N ASN A 331 -4.89 29.71 -9.98
CA ASN A 331 -4.32 30.58 -8.96
C ASN A 331 -5.20 30.61 -7.72
N ALA A 332 -6.53 30.58 -7.88
CA ALA A 332 -7.45 30.43 -6.78
C ALA A 332 -7.21 29.09 -6.04
N LEU A 333 -7.05 27.99 -6.79
CA LEU A 333 -6.71 26.70 -6.21
C LEU A 333 -5.39 26.77 -5.42
N ALA A 334 -4.33 27.36 -5.99
CA ALA A 334 -3.04 27.47 -5.34
C ALA A 334 -3.11 28.28 -4.02
N ARG A 335 -3.94 29.30 -3.96
CA ARG A 335 -4.17 30.11 -2.73
C ARG A 335 -4.72 29.28 -1.58
N GLU A 336 -5.53 28.25 -1.84
CA GLU A 336 -6.06 27.37 -0.79
C GLU A 336 -4.95 26.56 -0.08
N PHE A 337 -3.80 26.38 -0.72
CA PHE A 337 -2.62 25.70 -0.16
C PHE A 337 -1.70 26.64 0.61
N VAL A 338 -2.08 27.89 0.79
CA VAL A 338 -1.37 28.85 1.63
C VAL A 338 -1.99 28.85 3.04
N VAL A 339 -1.14 28.68 4.05
CA VAL A 339 -1.56 28.71 5.46
C VAL A 339 -0.84 29.81 6.21
N THR A 340 -1.57 30.50 7.09
CA THR A 340 -1.01 31.55 7.94
C THR A 340 -0.74 31.01 9.33
N LYS A 341 0.46 31.30 9.87
CA LYS A 341 0.87 30.90 11.22
C LYS A 341 1.47 32.07 11.96
N LYS A 342 1.14 32.16 13.27
CA LYS A 342 1.73 33.16 14.16
C LYS A 342 3.10 32.74 14.64
N HIS A 343 4.07 33.63 14.52
CA HIS A 343 5.43 33.43 14.98
C HIS A 343 5.91 34.62 15.79
N LYS A 344 6.72 34.36 16.82
CA LYS A 344 7.43 35.39 17.54
C LYS A 344 8.77 35.66 16.87
N VAL A 345 9.03 36.89 16.50
CA VAL A 345 10.30 37.31 15.91
C VAL A 345 11.36 37.37 17.00
N SER A 346 12.53 36.77 16.74
CA SER A 346 13.66 36.82 17.66
C SER A 346 14.28 38.20 17.74
N SER A 347 15.14 38.43 18.75
CA SER A 347 15.94 39.68 18.83
C SER A 347 16.92 39.87 17.66
N ALA A 348 17.19 38.81 16.91
CA ALA A 348 18.04 38.84 15.70
C ALA A 348 17.19 39.02 14.42
N ASN A 349 15.95 39.48 14.49
CA ASN A 349 15.01 39.59 13.37
C ASN A 349 14.83 38.29 12.57
N THR A 350 14.79 37.17 13.24
CA THR A 350 14.54 35.87 12.62
C THR A 350 13.33 35.19 13.20
N VAL A 351 12.68 34.34 12.41
CA VAL A 351 11.64 33.42 12.88
C VAL A 351 12.07 31.98 12.57
N SER A 352 11.76 31.07 13.49
CA SER A 352 11.99 29.63 13.27
C SER A 352 10.71 28.98 12.77
N SER A 353 10.81 28.26 11.66
CA SER A 353 9.71 27.49 11.09
C SER A 353 10.21 26.16 10.51
N GLY A 354 9.69 25.05 11.04
CA GLY A 354 10.03 23.71 10.55
C GLY A 354 11.52 23.35 10.61
N GLY A 355 12.26 23.93 11.57
CA GLY A 355 13.72 23.75 11.73
C GLY A 355 14.57 24.69 10.85
N GLU A 356 13.94 25.52 10.03
CA GLU A 356 14.63 26.54 9.23
C GLU A 356 14.46 27.92 9.89
N LEU A 357 15.51 28.75 9.84
CA LEU A 357 15.46 30.15 10.23
C LEU A 357 15.14 30.98 8.99
N LEU A 358 14.22 31.94 9.15
CA LEU A 358 13.85 32.90 8.12
C LEU A 358 14.14 34.32 8.60
N GLU A 359 14.70 35.14 7.74
CA GLU A 359 15.00 36.53 8.05
C GLU A 359 13.76 37.43 7.88
N MET A 360 13.51 38.25 8.88
CA MET A 360 12.41 39.20 8.91
C MET A 360 12.92 40.62 8.63
N PRO A 361 12.09 41.47 8.03
CA PRO A 361 12.40 42.90 7.94
C PRO A 361 12.71 43.51 9.31
N LEU A 362 13.52 44.56 9.32
CA LEU A 362 13.84 45.27 10.55
C LEU A 362 12.59 45.88 11.21
N GLY A 363 12.59 46.00 12.52
CA GLY A 363 11.54 46.64 13.28
C GLY A 363 10.47 45.70 13.90
N TYR A 364 10.56 44.40 13.65
CA TYR A 364 9.60 43.39 14.16
C TYR A 364 10.14 42.57 15.34
N ALA A 365 11.41 42.79 15.75
CA ALA A 365 12.00 42.02 16.84
C ALA A 365 11.14 42.03 18.12
N GLY A 366 10.86 40.85 18.66
CA GLY A 366 10.03 40.66 19.85
C GLY A 366 8.52 40.63 19.61
N GLN A 367 8.05 41.01 18.43
CA GLN A 367 6.65 41.03 18.07
C GLN A 367 6.14 39.67 17.63
N GLN A 368 4.82 39.43 17.78
CA GLN A 368 4.12 38.33 17.11
C GLN A 368 3.67 38.80 15.74
N VAL A 369 3.97 38.01 14.71
CA VAL A 369 3.67 38.30 13.30
C VAL A 369 2.98 37.10 12.65
N ASP A 370 2.14 37.39 11.67
CA ASP A 370 1.49 36.38 10.84
C ASP A 370 2.33 36.13 9.59
N ILE A 371 2.78 34.91 9.40
CA ILE A 371 3.56 34.48 8.24
C ILE A 371 2.73 33.53 7.39
N MET A 372 2.65 33.82 6.11
CA MET A 372 1.99 33.01 5.08
C MET A 372 2.97 31.99 4.51
N TYR A 373 2.63 30.71 4.60
CA TYR A 373 3.39 29.58 4.07
C TYR A 373 2.72 29.02 2.84
N ASP A 374 3.35 29.12 1.68
CA ASP A 374 2.97 28.39 0.49
C ASP A 374 3.52 26.95 0.61
N LEU A 375 2.62 26.00 0.86
CA LEU A 375 2.98 24.60 1.09
C LEU A 375 3.32 23.85 -0.22
N LEU A 376 2.98 24.39 -1.39
CA LEU A 376 3.33 23.83 -2.68
C LEU A 376 4.77 24.17 -3.06
N HIS A 377 5.16 25.44 -2.91
CA HIS A 377 6.47 25.97 -3.36
C HIS A 377 7.53 26.01 -2.24
N LYS A 378 7.16 25.76 -0.98
CA LYS A 378 8.03 25.91 0.20
C LYS A 378 8.48 27.35 0.41
N GLU A 379 7.60 28.28 0.14
CA GLU A 379 7.86 29.70 0.32
C GLU A 379 7.17 30.21 1.59
N ALA A 380 7.84 31.12 2.29
CA ALA A 380 7.24 31.85 3.39
C ALA A 380 7.19 33.34 3.01
N ARG A 381 6.04 33.96 3.17
CA ARG A 381 5.83 35.38 2.86
C ARG A 381 5.28 36.11 4.08
N PHE A 382 5.74 37.34 4.24
CA PHE A 382 5.28 38.24 5.28
C PHE A 382 4.69 39.51 4.65
N LEU A 383 3.57 40.01 5.19
CA LEU A 383 2.97 41.24 4.72
C LEU A 383 3.63 42.43 5.45
N HIS A 384 4.54 43.10 4.78
CA HIS A 384 5.23 44.29 5.27
C HIS A 384 4.66 45.51 4.54
N GLU A 385 4.09 46.47 5.28
CA GLU A 385 3.52 47.72 4.74
C GLU A 385 2.60 47.47 3.50
N GLY A 386 1.75 46.46 3.57
CA GLY A 386 0.82 46.11 2.48
C GLY A 386 1.43 45.35 1.32
N LYS A 387 2.75 45.07 1.32
CA LYS A 387 3.43 44.28 0.29
C LYS A 387 3.86 42.91 0.83
N ALA A 388 3.57 41.86 0.07
CA ALA A 388 3.99 40.51 0.43
C ALA A 388 5.49 40.33 0.10
N ILE A 389 6.33 40.18 1.10
CA ILE A 389 7.78 39.98 0.98
C ILE A 389 8.08 38.50 1.15
N LEU A 390 8.87 37.93 0.23
CA LEU A 390 9.40 36.56 0.34
C LEU A 390 10.52 36.54 1.41
N LEU A 391 10.31 35.72 2.46
CA LEU A 391 11.31 35.53 3.50
C LEU A 391 12.37 34.54 3.02
N LYS A 392 13.65 34.83 3.32
CA LYS A 392 14.81 34.02 2.94
C LYS A 392 15.56 33.53 4.17
N SER A 393 16.44 32.57 3.98
CA SER A 393 17.36 32.15 5.03
C SER A 393 18.24 33.32 5.45
N PRO A 394 18.48 33.55 6.75
CA PRO A 394 19.19 34.68 7.24
C PRO A 394 20.69 34.62 6.85
N ASN A 395 21.20 35.73 6.39
CA ASN A 395 22.66 35.93 6.29
C ASN A 395 23.19 36.43 7.65
N LEU A 396 23.57 35.48 8.52
CA LEU A 396 23.98 35.79 9.89
C LEU A 396 25.21 36.74 9.93
N ALA A 397 26.10 36.66 8.96
CA ALA A 397 27.28 37.53 8.87
C ALA A 397 26.89 38.97 8.48
N ALA A 398 25.95 39.17 7.57
CA ALA A 398 25.40 40.48 7.24
C ALA A 398 24.54 41.03 8.38
N ASN A 399 23.67 40.20 8.98
CA ASN A 399 22.80 40.56 10.09
C ASN A 399 23.58 41.02 11.32
N SER A 400 24.79 40.49 11.57
CA SER A 400 25.64 40.93 12.69
C SER A 400 26.23 42.35 12.49
N LYS A 401 26.36 42.80 11.24
CA LYS A 401 26.92 44.12 10.87
C LYS A 401 25.84 45.22 10.69
N GLU A 402 24.57 44.82 10.57
CA GLU A 402 23.50 45.81 10.39
C GLU A 402 23.28 46.65 11.63
N LYS A 403 23.15 47.97 11.45
CA LYS A 403 22.75 48.90 12.51
C LYS A 403 21.30 48.61 12.89
N ARG A 404 21.11 48.05 14.07
CA ARG A 404 19.76 47.77 14.61
C ARG A 404 19.07 49.08 14.91
N SER A 405 17.88 49.31 14.37
CA SER A 405 17.03 50.41 14.75
C SER A 405 16.62 50.21 16.20
N GLY A 406 17.23 50.99 17.08
CA GLY A 406 16.86 51.01 18.48
C GLY A 406 15.51 51.72 18.66
N LYS A 407 14.40 51.07 18.33
CA LYS A 407 13.14 51.41 19.03
C LYS A 407 13.33 50.91 20.46
N ASN A 408 13.68 51.88 21.35
CA ASN A 408 13.78 51.67 22.76
C ASN A 408 12.47 51.08 23.30
N MET A 409 12.37 49.74 23.38
CA MET A 409 11.64 49.21 24.50
C MET A 409 12.35 49.80 25.73
N LYS A 410 11.67 50.67 26.47
CA LYS A 410 12.15 51.13 27.78
C LYS A 410 12.63 49.90 28.53
N ARG A 411 13.95 49.74 28.61
CA ARG A 411 14.53 48.70 29.48
C ARG A 411 14.08 49.12 30.85
N ILE A 412 13.14 48.36 31.44
CA ILE A 412 12.84 48.47 32.85
C ILE A 412 14.16 48.39 33.57
N SER A 413 14.57 49.49 34.18
CA SER A 413 15.89 49.58 34.81
C SER A 413 15.98 48.45 35.87
N ALA A 414 17.20 47.96 36.11
CA ALA A 414 17.42 46.99 37.17
C ALA A 414 16.86 47.48 38.52
N ARG A 415 16.80 48.80 38.70
CA ARG A 415 16.24 49.47 39.86
C ARG A 415 14.68 49.36 39.89
N GLU A 416 14.01 49.45 38.75
CA GLU A 416 12.55 49.29 38.65
C GLU A 416 12.14 47.82 38.81
N ARG A 417 12.95 46.89 38.34
CA ARG A 417 12.76 45.45 38.58
C ARG A 417 12.92 45.12 40.08
N ARG A 418 13.91 45.72 40.76
CA ARG A 418 14.08 45.54 42.21
C ARG A 418 12.93 46.17 43.04
N LYS A 419 12.34 47.30 42.61
CA LYS A 419 11.19 47.87 43.27
C LYS A 419 9.96 46.93 43.23
N GLY A 420 9.72 46.25 42.09
CA GLY A 420 8.64 45.26 42.01
C GLY A 420 8.88 44.04 42.90
N ILE A 421 10.16 43.72 43.20
CA ILE A 421 10.53 42.58 44.07
C ILE A 421 10.36 42.96 45.54
N VAL A 422 10.69 44.21 45.90
CA VAL A 422 10.63 44.69 47.29
C VAL A 422 9.18 44.87 47.81
N ASN A 423 8.21 45.01 46.96
CA ASN A 423 6.81 45.09 47.31
C ASN A 423 6.09 43.75 47.44
N SER A 424 6.78 42.64 47.25
CA SER A 424 6.23 41.30 47.48
C SER A 424 6.20 41.02 48.99
N THR A 425 5.03 40.75 49.56
CA THR A 425 4.83 40.45 50.99
C THR A 425 5.25 39.03 51.38
N GLY A 426 6.00 38.37 50.57
CA GLY A 426 6.49 37.02 50.84
C GLY A 426 7.82 36.66 50.16
N PRO A 427 8.50 35.60 50.57
CA PRO A 427 9.75 35.16 49.95
C PRO A 427 9.53 34.76 48.51
N ILE A 428 10.41 35.26 47.60
CA ILE A 428 10.36 34.90 46.18
C ILE A 428 10.81 33.42 46.04
N MET A 429 9.85 32.59 45.63
CA MET A 429 10.10 31.19 45.38
C MET A 429 10.45 30.97 43.92
N THR A 430 11.69 30.56 43.65
CA THR A 430 12.12 30.11 42.31
C THR A 430 12.05 28.58 42.25
N ALA A 431 11.94 28.03 41.03
CA ALA A 431 11.95 26.55 40.88
C ALA A 431 13.18 25.89 41.53
N ALA A 432 14.36 26.53 41.40
CA ALA A 432 15.57 26.02 42.04
C ALA A 432 15.50 26.08 43.58
N ARG A 433 14.92 27.15 44.14
CA ARG A 433 14.74 27.26 45.58
C ARG A 433 13.70 26.26 46.08
N MET A 434 12.62 26.09 45.36
CA MET A 434 11.60 25.08 45.70
C MET A 434 12.15 23.65 45.65
N SER A 435 13.00 23.35 44.66
CA SER A 435 13.70 22.05 44.61
C SER A 435 14.63 21.85 45.81
N PHE A 436 15.45 22.85 46.14
CA PHE A 436 16.33 22.80 47.30
C PHE A 436 15.54 22.62 48.60
N GLU A 437 14.48 23.40 48.80
CA GLU A 437 13.65 23.31 50.01
C GLU A 437 12.91 21.97 50.07
N LYS A 438 12.50 21.40 48.94
CA LYS A 438 11.90 20.06 48.90
C LYS A 438 12.86 18.97 49.33
N ASP A 439 14.13 19.07 48.95
CA ASP A 439 15.12 18.03 49.19
C ASP A 439 15.83 18.20 50.53
N TYR A 440 15.98 19.44 51.02
CA TYR A 440 16.80 19.78 52.19
C TYR A 440 16.03 20.46 53.34
N SER A 441 14.78 20.88 53.15
CA SER A 441 14.03 21.45 54.29
C SER A 441 13.69 20.39 55.31
N PRO A 442 13.93 20.66 56.60
CA PRO A 442 13.50 19.75 57.63
C PRO A 442 11.98 19.62 57.66
N ILE A 443 11.50 18.41 57.84
CA ILE A 443 10.08 18.16 58.01
C ILE A 443 9.72 18.67 59.40
N VAL A 444 8.89 19.70 59.46
CA VAL A 444 8.34 20.25 60.71
C VAL A 444 7.10 19.45 61.08
N GLY A 445 7.11 18.81 62.23
CA GLY A 445 5.97 18.10 62.79
C GLY A 445 4.82 19.05 63.15
N PRO A 446 3.62 18.56 63.43
CA PRO A 446 2.42 19.37 63.72
C PRO A 446 2.56 20.25 64.96
N ASN A 447 3.55 19.98 65.81
CA ASN A 447 3.85 20.78 67.02
C ASN A 447 5.00 21.78 66.82
N GLY A 448 5.53 21.96 65.59
CA GLY A 448 6.67 22.84 65.29
C GLY A 448 8.05 22.24 65.54
N ASP A 449 8.13 20.96 65.88
CA ASP A 449 9.41 20.26 66.09
C ASP A 449 10.03 19.83 64.75
N PHE A 450 11.36 19.93 64.62
CA PHE A 450 12.10 19.49 63.45
C PHE A 450 12.25 17.97 63.49
N LEU A 451 11.71 17.27 62.48
CA LEU A 451 11.91 15.86 62.30
C LEU A 451 13.08 15.64 61.34
N GLU A 452 14.13 14.96 61.79
CA GLU A 452 15.23 14.53 60.93
C GLU A 452 14.71 13.50 59.89
N LYS A 453 15.02 13.75 58.62
CA LYS A 453 14.81 12.74 57.60
C LYS A 453 15.69 11.52 57.90
N GLN A 454 15.09 10.39 58.24
CA GLN A 454 15.81 9.13 58.17
C GLN A 454 16.22 8.90 56.71
N GLN A 455 17.56 8.79 56.50
CA GLN A 455 18.12 8.34 55.23
C GLN A 455 17.86 6.83 55.14
N ASP A 456 16.99 6.43 54.20
CA ASP A 456 16.94 5.07 53.70
C ASP A 456 17.93 4.90 52.56
#